data_0ae6c9c3b255f9f7a875d0c798a9619a
#
_entry.id   0ae6c9c3b255f9f7a875d0c798a9619a
#
_cell.length_a   1.000
_cell.length_b   1.000
_cell.length_c   1.000
_cell.angle_alpha   90.00
_cell.angle_beta   90.00
_cell.angle_gamma   90.00
#
_symmetry.space_group_name_H-M   'P 1'
#
loop_
_entity.id
_entity.type
_entity.pdbx_description
1 polymer ?
#
loop_
_entity_poly.entity_id
_entity_poly.type
_entity_poly.pdbx_seq_one_letter_code
_entity_poly.pdbx_strand_id
1 'polypeptide(L)'
;MYSLERPISLEQVVKRSRFLAIGLPVASELEAKEALAAHCYSDANHNCWAWRIGQTYRFSDDGEPGGTAGKPILQAIDGQSLDKVIVIVTRWFGGV
;
A
#
# COMPACT_ATOMS: atom_id res chain seq x y z
N MET A 1 -16.39 -8.84 7.52
CA MET A 1 -15.11 -8.22 7.13
C MET A 1 -13.96 -9.07 7.59
N TYR A 2 -12.89 -9.09 6.83
CA TYR A 2 -11.72 -9.92 7.09
C TYR A 2 -10.52 -9.05 7.39
N SER A 3 -9.62 -9.51 8.24
CA SER A 3 -8.32 -8.87 8.45
C SER A 3 -7.22 -9.86 8.05
N LEU A 4 -6.02 -9.31 7.81
CA LEU A 4 -4.87 -10.17 7.53
C LEU A 4 -4.37 -10.77 8.83
N GLU A 5 -4.08 -12.07 8.84
CA GLU A 5 -3.51 -12.73 10.00
C GLU A 5 -2.02 -12.45 10.16
N ARG A 6 -1.36 -12.15 9.04
CA ARG A 6 0.08 -11.91 9.00
C ARG A 6 0.44 -11.06 7.78
N PRO A 7 1.63 -10.46 7.79
CA PRO A 7 2.10 -9.73 6.62
C PRO A 7 2.18 -10.61 5.38
N ILE A 8 1.84 -10.02 4.24
CA ILE A 8 1.99 -10.66 2.94
C ILE A 8 2.75 -9.71 2.02
N SER A 9 3.45 -10.28 1.04
CA SER A 9 4.15 -9.46 0.05
C SER A 9 4.14 -10.14 -1.31
N LEU A 10 4.17 -9.30 -2.35
CA LEU A 10 4.24 -9.74 -3.74
C LEU A 10 5.15 -8.81 -4.50
N GLU A 11 6.12 -9.37 -5.23
CA GLU A 11 7.01 -8.58 -6.07
C GLU A 11 6.75 -8.93 -7.54
N GLN A 12 6.69 -7.88 -8.39
CA GLN A 12 6.50 -8.04 -9.82
C GLN A 12 7.37 -7.06 -10.60
N VAL A 13 7.79 -7.47 -11.80
CA VAL A 13 8.43 -6.57 -12.76
C VAL A 13 7.53 -6.47 -13.97
N VAL A 14 7.14 -5.23 -14.32
CA VAL A 14 6.28 -4.94 -15.46
C VAL A 14 6.91 -3.82 -16.27
N LYS A 15 7.24 -4.08 -17.53
CA LYS A 15 7.82 -3.07 -18.44
C LYS A 15 8.99 -2.32 -17.79
N ARG A 16 9.94 -3.05 -17.21
CA ARG A 16 11.12 -2.50 -16.53
C ARG A 16 10.84 -1.77 -15.22
N SER A 17 9.59 -1.63 -14.80
CA SER A 17 9.30 -1.16 -13.45
C SER A 17 9.21 -2.34 -12.51
N ARG A 18 9.81 -2.18 -11.33
CA ARG A 18 9.72 -3.16 -10.26
C ARG A 18 8.70 -2.68 -9.24
N PHE A 19 7.79 -3.56 -8.86
CA PHE A 19 6.75 -3.28 -7.88
C PHE A 19 6.89 -4.23 -6.70
N LEU A 20 6.77 -3.69 -5.51
CA LEU A 20 6.69 -4.49 -4.28
C LEU A 20 5.41 -4.09 -3.56
N ALA A 21 4.47 -5.01 -3.46
CA ALA A 21 3.23 -4.81 -2.71
C ALA A 21 3.34 -5.52 -1.37
N ILE A 22 3.06 -4.80 -0.28
CA ILE A 22 3.11 -5.32 1.07
C ILE A 22 1.76 -5.05 1.72
N GLY A 23 1.14 -6.10 2.27
CA GLY A 23 -0.08 -5.98 3.08
C GLY A 23 0.23 -6.33 4.52
N LEU A 24 -0.21 -5.49 5.46
CA LEU A 24 0.07 -5.64 6.88
C LEU A 24 -1.20 -5.44 7.70
N PRO A 25 -1.43 -6.26 8.76
CA PRO A 25 -2.48 -5.95 9.71
C PRO A 25 -2.09 -4.73 10.54
N VAL A 26 -3.02 -3.80 10.73
CA VAL A 26 -2.84 -2.63 11.59
C VAL A 26 -4.11 -2.41 12.39
N ALA A 27 -3.96 -2.11 13.68
CA ALA A 27 -5.10 -1.94 14.58
C ALA A 27 -5.46 -0.48 14.82
N SER A 28 -4.59 0.45 14.44
CA SER A 28 -4.78 1.87 14.69
C SER A 28 -4.08 2.72 13.63
N GLU A 29 -4.46 4.00 13.58
CA GLU A 29 -3.78 4.95 12.71
C GLU A 29 -2.30 5.08 13.05
N LEU A 30 -1.96 5.01 14.33
CA LEU A 30 -0.55 5.04 14.76
C LEU A 30 0.22 3.85 14.19
N GLU A 31 -0.35 2.65 14.25
CA GLU A 31 0.28 1.47 13.65
C GLU A 31 0.43 1.61 12.14
N ALA A 32 -0.56 2.22 11.47
CA ALA A 32 -0.46 2.49 10.05
C ALA A 32 0.70 3.44 9.72
N LYS A 33 0.88 4.50 10.52
CA LYS A 33 2.01 5.41 10.37
C LYS A 33 3.35 4.73 10.62
N GLU A 34 3.41 3.87 11.63
CA GLU A 34 4.61 3.08 11.93
C GLU A 34 4.94 2.12 10.79
N ALA A 35 3.92 1.49 10.20
CA ALA A 35 4.12 0.62 9.05
C ALA A 35 4.67 1.39 7.85
N LEU A 36 4.16 2.59 7.59
CA LEU A 36 4.68 3.43 6.51
C LEU A 36 6.14 3.80 6.76
N ALA A 37 6.50 4.16 7.98
CA ALA A 37 7.88 4.50 8.32
C ALA A 37 8.83 3.30 8.15
N ALA A 38 8.35 2.09 8.46
CA ALA A 38 9.15 0.87 8.40
C ALA A 38 9.28 0.28 7.00
N HIS A 39 8.27 0.47 6.13
CA HIS A 39 8.16 -0.26 4.86
C HIS A 39 8.21 0.61 3.61
N CYS A 40 8.23 1.92 3.71
CA CYS A 40 8.49 2.77 2.56
C CYS A 40 9.99 2.84 2.27
N TYR A 41 10.34 2.81 1.00
CA TYR A 41 11.73 2.81 0.56
C TYR A 41 12.12 4.19 0.05
N SER A 42 13.14 4.77 0.65
CA SER A 42 13.60 6.12 0.28
C SER A 42 14.26 6.18 -1.10
N ASP A 43 14.75 5.04 -1.60
CA ASP A 43 15.35 4.93 -2.93
C ASP A 43 14.33 4.67 -4.04
N ALA A 44 13.07 4.48 -3.70
CA ALA A 44 12.02 4.22 -4.66
C ALA A 44 11.50 5.51 -5.30
N ASN A 45 10.93 5.38 -6.49
CA ASN A 45 10.30 6.49 -7.18
C ASN A 45 8.97 6.87 -6.53
N HIS A 46 8.18 5.87 -6.14
CA HIS A 46 6.90 6.09 -5.46
C HIS A 46 6.64 5.02 -4.42
N ASN A 47 6.07 5.43 -3.28
CA ASN A 47 5.55 4.54 -2.25
C ASN A 47 4.07 4.87 -2.07
N CYS A 48 3.22 4.27 -2.87
CA CYS A 48 1.78 4.48 -2.83
C CYS A 48 1.17 3.59 -1.76
N TRP A 49 0.09 4.05 -1.13
CA TRP A 49 -0.48 3.25 -0.05
C TRP A 49 -1.94 3.60 0.20
N ALA A 50 -2.63 2.69 0.88
CA ALA A 50 -3.95 2.93 1.44
C ALA A 50 -4.12 2.07 2.69
N TRP A 51 -4.91 2.56 3.64
CA TRP A 51 -5.29 1.78 4.80
C TRP A 51 -6.76 2.03 5.16
N ARG A 52 -7.35 1.05 5.79
CA ARG A 52 -8.70 1.14 6.36
C ARG A 52 -8.72 0.52 7.75
N ILE A 53 -9.30 1.24 8.69
CA ILE A 53 -9.53 0.78 10.05
C ILE A 53 -10.94 1.20 10.42
N GLY A 54 -11.89 0.25 10.33
CA GLY A 54 -13.31 0.53 10.54
C GLY A 54 -13.84 1.53 9.51
N GLN A 55 -14.39 2.63 9.98
CA GLN A 55 -14.93 3.70 9.12
C GLN A 55 -13.87 4.70 8.66
N THR A 56 -12.66 4.61 9.20
CA THR A 56 -11.58 5.54 8.89
C THR A 56 -10.68 4.94 7.81
N TYR A 57 -10.31 5.76 6.83
CA TYR A 57 -9.40 5.34 5.77
C TYR A 57 -8.57 6.51 5.28
N ARG A 58 -7.41 6.21 4.70
CA ARG A 58 -6.55 7.18 4.01
C ARG A 58 -5.84 6.51 2.87
N PHE A 59 -5.40 7.31 1.91
CA PHE A 59 -4.60 6.81 0.79
C PHE A 59 -3.68 7.90 0.26
N SER A 60 -2.64 7.49 -0.47
CA SER A 60 -1.70 8.42 -1.09
C SER A 60 -1.20 7.87 -2.42
N ASP A 61 -1.14 8.73 -3.42
CA ASP A 61 -0.55 8.42 -4.72
C ASP A 61 0.97 8.63 -4.73
N ASP A 62 1.51 9.30 -3.73
CA ASP A 62 2.94 9.60 -3.56
C ASP A 62 3.62 10.05 -4.86
N GLY A 63 3.04 11.06 -5.51
CA GLY A 63 3.60 11.64 -6.73
C GLY A 63 3.22 10.95 -8.03
N GLU A 64 2.54 9.81 -7.99
CA GLU A 64 1.89 9.25 -9.17
C GLU A 64 0.70 10.15 -9.57
N PRO A 65 0.22 10.11 -10.82
CA PRO A 65 -0.94 10.94 -11.21
C PRO A 65 -2.13 10.72 -10.27
N GLY A 66 -2.82 11.81 -9.94
CA GLY A 66 -3.91 11.79 -8.97
C GLY A 66 -4.98 10.76 -9.29
N GLY A 67 -5.34 9.95 -8.30
CA GLY A 67 -6.36 8.91 -8.41
C GLY A 67 -5.91 7.64 -9.12
N THR A 68 -4.62 7.50 -9.45
CA THR A 68 -4.13 6.34 -10.23
C THR A 68 -3.44 5.27 -9.40
N ALA A 69 -3.16 5.52 -8.13
CA ALA A 69 -2.45 4.56 -7.30
C ALA A 69 -3.12 4.34 -5.94
N GLY A 70 -3.16 5.34 -5.08
CA GLY A 70 -3.66 5.18 -3.72
C GLY A 70 -5.15 4.80 -3.67
N LYS A 71 -5.98 5.48 -4.46
CA LYS A 71 -7.41 5.19 -4.49
C LYS A 71 -7.72 3.77 -5.03
N PRO A 72 -7.08 3.31 -6.12
CA PRO A 72 -7.23 1.91 -6.55
C PRO A 72 -6.80 0.90 -5.48
N ILE A 73 -5.76 1.19 -4.69
CA ILE A 73 -5.36 0.32 -3.57
C ILE A 73 -6.49 0.25 -2.54
N LEU A 74 -7.06 1.39 -2.16
CA LEU A 74 -8.18 1.43 -1.22
C LEU A 74 -9.39 0.67 -1.78
N GLN A 75 -9.69 0.83 -3.06
CA GLN A 75 -10.80 0.10 -3.71
C GLN A 75 -10.56 -1.40 -3.69
N ALA A 76 -9.32 -1.84 -3.83
CA ALA A 76 -8.99 -3.27 -3.72
C ALA A 76 -9.18 -3.78 -2.30
N ILE A 77 -8.81 -3.01 -1.29
CA ILE A 77 -9.06 -3.34 0.12
C ILE A 77 -10.57 -3.51 0.36
N ASP A 78 -11.35 -2.55 -0.11
CA ASP A 78 -12.82 -2.57 0.06
C ASP A 78 -13.45 -3.71 -0.73
N GLY A 79 -12.98 -3.95 -1.95
CA GLY A 79 -13.49 -5.03 -2.80
C GLY A 79 -13.26 -6.41 -2.23
N GLN A 80 -12.23 -6.60 -1.42
CA GLN A 80 -11.94 -7.85 -0.72
C GLN A 80 -12.54 -7.88 0.69
N SER A 81 -13.31 -6.88 1.06
CA SER A 81 -13.90 -6.75 2.40
C SER A 81 -12.86 -6.81 3.52
N LEU A 82 -11.68 -6.27 3.28
CA LEU A 82 -10.60 -6.23 4.28
C LEU A 82 -10.79 -5.05 5.22
N ASP A 83 -10.41 -5.26 6.47
CA ASP A 83 -10.44 -4.24 7.51
C ASP A 83 -9.19 -4.35 8.38
N LYS A 84 -8.82 -3.27 9.05
CA LYS A 84 -7.62 -3.21 9.89
C LYS A 84 -6.38 -3.64 9.12
N VAL A 85 -6.18 -3.01 7.96
CA VAL A 85 -5.11 -3.37 7.03
C VAL A 85 -4.53 -2.12 6.38
N ILE A 86 -3.22 -2.18 6.12
CA ILE A 86 -2.55 -1.23 5.23
C ILE A 86 -1.92 -2.01 4.08
N VAL A 87 -1.99 -1.44 2.90
CA VAL A 87 -1.30 -1.96 1.71
C VAL A 87 -0.40 -0.87 1.17
N ILE A 88 0.87 -1.20 0.99
CA ILE A 88 1.89 -0.29 0.47
C ILE A 88 2.39 -0.88 -0.83
N VAL A 89 2.34 -0.10 -1.91
CA VAL A 89 2.86 -0.51 -3.22
C VAL A 89 4.01 0.42 -3.58
N THR A 90 5.21 -0.13 -3.55
CA THR A 90 6.43 0.59 -3.87
C THR A 90 6.83 0.32 -5.31
N ARG A 91 7.22 1.38 -6.03
CA ARG A 91 7.60 1.27 -7.43
C ARG A 91 8.98 1.89 -7.66
N TRP A 92 9.84 1.13 -8.33
CA TRP A 92 11.11 1.59 -8.85
C TRP A 92 11.04 1.56 -10.37
N PHE A 93 11.35 2.69 -11.02
CA PHE A 93 11.45 2.70 -12.46
C PHE A 93 12.70 1.94 -12.88
N GLY A 94 12.58 1.12 -13.91
CA GLY A 94 13.71 0.40 -14.44
C GLY A 94 14.66 1.31 -15.19
N GLY A 95 15.92 0.88 -15.29
CA GLY A 95 16.89 1.55 -16.12
C GLY A 95 16.52 1.43 -17.60
N VAL A 96 17.07 2.31 -18.38
CA VAL A 96 16.85 2.34 -19.83
C VAL A 96 17.64 1.22 -20.51
#